data_971f6d026c94e5e0ced3682757045bf9
#
_entry.id   971f6d026c94e5e0ced3682757045bf9
#
_cell.length_a   1.000
_cell.length_b   1.000
_cell.length_c   1.000
_cell.angle_alpha   90.00
_cell.angle_beta   90.00
_cell.angle_gamma   90.00
#
_symmetry.space_group_name_H-M   'P 1'
#
loop_
_entity.id
_entity.type
_entity.pdbx_description
1 polymer ?
#
loop_
_entity_poly.entity_id
_entity_poly.type
_entity_poly.pdbx_seq_one_letter_code
_entity_poly.pdbx_strand_id
1 'polypeptide(L)'
;LRAIQEQVAGLPWVATARVSRQWPDTLDVTVTEEEPAARWGADGLLNAQGRLFIRHTTHIPAELPRLAGPEGSEAEVAARYVAIHEKLVERGLGIAALELDGRGAWTMLLSNGIGVRLGSQDVDIRLARFFEALDSVVAPVAVDVQVVDMRYTNGFSVGWKQQRSARSTTDEDLPALTRSREA
;
A
#
# COMPACT_ATOMS: atom_id res chain seq x y z
N LEU A 1 -30.38 17.74 23.40
CA LEU A 1 -29.50 16.58 23.43
C LEU A 1 -29.12 16.13 22.02
N ARG A 2 -30.12 15.92 21.15
CA ARG A 2 -29.88 15.44 19.79
C ARG A 2 -28.94 16.34 18.97
N ALA A 3 -29.14 17.66 19.05
CA ALA A 3 -28.25 18.61 18.34
C ALA A 3 -26.79 18.55 18.85
N ILE A 4 -26.58 18.36 20.15
CA ILE A 4 -25.23 18.21 20.73
C ILE A 4 -24.61 16.89 20.25
N GLN A 5 -25.38 15.81 20.25
CA GLN A 5 -24.93 14.52 19.77
C GLN A 5 -24.52 14.59 18.28
N GLU A 6 -25.32 15.25 17.44
CA GLU A 6 -25.03 15.45 16.01
C GLU A 6 -23.77 16.29 15.79
N GLN A 7 -23.56 17.34 16.59
CA GLN A 7 -22.34 18.16 16.54
C GLN A 7 -21.09 17.37 16.91
N VAL A 8 -21.17 16.57 18.00
CA VAL A 8 -20.04 15.73 18.44
C VAL A 8 -19.76 14.62 17.43
N ALA A 9 -20.81 13.95 16.92
CA ALA A 9 -20.67 12.93 15.89
C ALA A 9 -20.15 13.46 14.55
N GLY A 10 -20.25 14.77 14.30
CA GLY A 10 -19.69 15.44 13.12
C GLY A 10 -18.19 15.71 13.19
N LEU A 11 -17.54 15.47 14.33
CA LEU A 11 -16.10 15.63 14.45
C LEU A 11 -15.37 14.49 13.71
N PRO A 12 -14.33 14.79 12.94
CA PRO A 12 -13.66 13.80 12.08
C PRO A 12 -13.17 12.55 12.82
N TRP A 13 -12.65 12.71 14.05
CA TRP A 13 -12.12 11.62 14.88
C TRP A 13 -13.17 10.86 15.68
N VAL A 14 -14.45 11.19 15.52
CA VAL A 14 -15.53 10.56 16.26
C VAL A 14 -16.25 9.54 15.41
N ALA A 15 -16.11 8.26 15.76
CA ALA A 15 -16.85 7.16 15.15
C ALA A 15 -18.32 7.17 15.60
N THR A 16 -18.54 7.30 16.92
CA THR A 16 -19.88 7.40 17.49
C THR A 16 -19.89 8.34 18.69
N ALA A 17 -21.04 9.01 18.91
CA ALA A 17 -21.27 9.85 20.07
C ALA A 17 -22.60 9.51 20.70
N ARG A 18 -22.64 9.40 22.02
CA ARG A 18 -23.85 9.24 22.82
C ARG A 18 -23.92 10.36 23.84
N VAL A 19 -25.05 11.05 23.91
CA VAL A 19 -25.30 12.12 24.88
C VAL A 19 -26.49 11.76 25.72
N SER A 20 -26.30 11.68 27.04
CA SER A 20 -27.36 11.43 28.02
C SER A 20 -27.40 12.56 29.06
N ARG A 21 -28.58 12.78 29.66
CA ARG A 21 -28.76 13.75 30.71
C ARG A 21 -28.86 13.06 32.06
N GLN A 22 -28.03 13.50 33.00
CA GLN A 22 -28.13 13.14 34.39
C GLN A 22 -28.73 14.32 35.17
N TRP A 23 -29.88 14.09 35.78
CA TRP A 23 -30.51 15.10 36.58
C TRP A 23 -29.71 15.43 37.85
N PRO A 24 -29.66 16.70 38.32
CA PRO A 24 -30.50 17.82 37.85
C PRO A 24 -29.92 18.58 36.65
N ASP A 25 -28.59 18.66 36.43
CA ASP A 25 -27.95 19.65 35.56
C ASP A 25 -26.70 19.14 34.79
N THR A 26 -26.49 17.84 34.78
CA THR A 26 -25.30 17.23 34.17
C THR A 26 -25.61 16.60 32.80
N LEU A 27 -24.71 16.77 31.85
CA LEU A 27 -24.69 16.02 30.58
C LEU A 27 -23.53 15.06 30.58
N ASP A 28 -23.82 13.82 30.28
CA ASP A 28 -22.83 12.77 30.06
C ASP A 28 -22.65 12.55 28.56
N VAL A 29 -21.41 12.68 28.07
CA VAL A 29 -21.05 12.53 26.67
C VAL A 29 -20.04 11.39 26.54
N THR A 30 -20.46 10.29 25.92
CA THR A 30 -19.59 9.15 25.62
C THR A 30 -19.23 9.19 24.14
N VAL A 31 -17.93 9.13 23.83
CA VAL A 31 -17.40 9.16 22.48
C VAL A 31 -16.58 7.90 22.21
N THR A 32 -16.78 7.31 21.02
CA THR A 32 -15.87 6.29 20.47
C THR A 32 -15.06 6.96 19.37
N GLU A 33 -13.75 6.83 19.44
CA GLU A 33 -12.86 7.41 18.45
C GLU A 33 -12.76 6.53 17.19
N GLU A 34 -12.44 7.16 16.05
CA GLU A 34 -12.08 6.46 14.80
C GLU A 34 -10.69 5.86 14.91
N GLU A 35 -10.57 4.61 14.48
CA GLU A 35 -9.28 3.92 14.38
C GLU A 35 -8.79 3.92 12.94
N PRO A 36 -7.63 4.53 12.64
CA PRO A 36 -7.07 4.51 11.30
C PRO A 36 -6.57 3.11 10.95
N ALA A 37 -7.09 2.57 9.84
CA ALA A 37 -6.71 1.25 9.31
C ALA A 37 -5.85 1.35 8.04
N ALA A 38 -5.96 2.45 7.30
CA ALA A 38 -5.17 2.68 6.10
C ALA A 38 -4.98 4.19 5.85
N ARG A 39 -3.91 4.50 5.15
CA ARG A 39 -3.66 5.83 4.60
C ARG A 39 -4.34 5.96 3.24
N TRP A 40 -5.01 7.08 2.98
CA TRP A 40 -5.62 7.39 1.69
C TRP A 40 -4.88 8.52 0.97
N GLY A 41 -4.37 8.23 -0.22
CA GLY A 41 -3.60 9.20 -0.99
C GLY A 41 -2.36 9.70 -0.26
N ALA A 42 -2.18 11.02 -0.22
CA ALA A 42 -1.03 11.66 0.41
C ALA A 42 -1.18 11.78 1.94
N ASP A 43 -2.35 12.20 2.40
CA ASP A 43 -2.56 12.69 3.76
C ASP A 43 -3.95 12.37 4.36
N GLY A 44 -4.75 11.53 3.69
CA GLY A 44 -6.02 11.05 4.20
C GLY A 44 -5.89 9.79 5.07
N LEU A 45 -6.92 9.52 5.89
CA LEU A 45 -7.04 8.30 6.71
C LEU A 45 -8.40 7.63 6.49
N LEU A 46 -8.36 6.32 6.28
CA LEU A 46 -9.51 5.43 6.23
C LEU A 46 -9.61 4.61 7.51
N ASN A 47 -10.83 4.38 7.98
CA ASN A 47 -11.10 3.39 9.02
C ASN A 47 -11.21 1.97 8.44
N ALA A 48 -11.42 0.96 9.29
CA ALA A 48 -11.54 -0.44 8.90
C ALA A 48 -12.73 -0.72 7.94
N GLN A 49 -13.73 0.16 7.90
CA GLN A 49 -14.88 0.07 7.01
C GLN A 49 -14.65 0.77 5.65
N GLY A 50 -13.45 1.31 5.42
CA GLY A 50 -13.10 2.03 4.19
C GLY A 50 -13.69 3.44 4.12
N ARG A 51 -14.16 3.99 5.24
CA ARG A 51 -14.66 5.37 5.30
C ARG A 51 -13.50 6.33 5.46
N LEU A 52 -13.43 7.33 4.56
CA LEU A 52 -12.49 8.45 4.69
C LEU A 52 -12.99 9.40 5.78
N PHE A 53 -12.39 9.32 6.97
CA PHE A 53 -12.78 10.14 8.11
C PHE A 53 -11.87 11.36 8.30
N ILE A 54 -10.63 11.30 7.82
CA ILE A 54 -9.71 12.44 7.74
C ILE A 54 -9.27 12.63 6.29
N ARG A 55 -9.40 13.85 5.75
CA ARG A 55 -8.94 14.19 4.40
C ARG A 55 -7.52 14.71 4.37
N HIS A 56 -7.09 15.41 5.42
CA HIS A 56 -5.75 16.00 5.51
C HIS A 56 -5.23 15.90 6.94
N THR A 57 -4.10 15.21 7.12
CA THR A 57 -3.39 15.16 8.40
C THR A 57 -1.88 15.08 8.19
N THR A 58 -1.13 15.66 9.11
CA THR A 58 0.34 15.56 9.13
C THR A 58 0.82 14.38 9.99
N HIS A 59 -0.08 13.82 10.82
CA HIS A 59 0.24 12.70 11.72
C HIS A 59 -0.36 11.41 11.14
N ILE A 60 0.45 10.70 10.35
CA ILE A 60 0.08 9.42 9.75
C ILE A 60 1.00 8.35 10.32
N PRO A 61 0.46 7.31 10.96
CA PRO A 61 1.25 6.15 11.38
C PRO A 61 1.96 5.52 10.17
N ALA A 62 3.27 5.27 10.33
CA ALA A 62 4.11 4.80 9.22
C ALA A 62 3.79 3.35 8.80
N GLU A 63 3.25 2.57 9.72
CA GLU A 63 2.87 1.16 9.54
C GLU A 63 1.61 0.94 8.71
N LEU A 64 0.79 1.98 8.51
CA LEU A 64 -0.45 1.87 7.76
C LEU A 64 -0.20 1.62 6.27
N PRO A 65 -0.93 0.68 5.64
CA PRO A 65 -0.89 0.47 4.21
C PRO A 65 -1.36 1.73 3.46
N ARG A 66 -0.79 1.97 2.29
CA ARG A 66 -1.14 3.11 1.44
C ARG A 66 -2.17 2.69 0.41
N LEU A 67 -3.36 3.25 0.50
CA LEU A 67 -4.43 3.08 -0.47
C LEU A 67 -4.61 4.36 -1.29
N ALA A 68 -4.86 4.22 -2.57
CA ALA A 68 -5.09 5.36 -3.45
C ALA A 68 -6.08 5.00 -4.56
N GLY A 69 -6.83 5.99 -5.00
CA GLY A 69 -7.78 5.86 -6.09
C GLY A 69 -8.43 7.19 -6.46
N PRO A 70 -9.28 7.20 -7.51
CA PRO A 70 -10.12 8.34 -7.82
C PRO A 70 -11.03 8.72 -6.66
N GLU A 71 -11.45 9.97 -6.63
CA GLU A 71 -12.42 10.44 -5.62
C GLU A 71 -13.72 9.60 -5.67
N GLY A 72 -14.17 9.14 -4.50
CA GLY A 72 -15.35 8.27 -4.36
C GLY A 72 -15.08 6.78 -4.47
N SER A 73 -13.83 6.35 -4.75
CA SER A 73 -13.45 4.92 -4.81
C SER A 73 -12.93 4.36 -3.49
N GLU A 74 -12.97 5.13 -2.41
CA GLU A 74 -12.39 4.78 -1.10
C GLU A 74 -12.87 3.42 -0.59
N ALA A 75 -14.18 3.21 -0.61
CA ALA A 75 -14.80 1.97 -0.14
C ALA A 75 -14.47 0.77 -1.06
N GLU A 76 -14.41 0.98 -2.38
CA GLU A 76 -14.03 -0.05 -3.34
C GLU A 76 -12.59 -0.49 -3.13
N VAL A 77 -11.67 0.47 -3.04
CA VAL A 77 -10.23 0.18 -2.84
C VAL A 77 -9.99 -0.47 -1.48
N ALA A 78 -10.67 -0.02 -0.43
CA ALA A 78 -10.57 -0.65 0.89
C ALA A 78 -11.10 -2.09 0.89
N ALA A 79 -12.26 -2.35 0.28
CA ALA A 79 -12.81 -3.70 0.17
C ALA A 79 -11.87 -4.63 -0.63
N ARG A 80 -11.32 -4.16 -1.74
CA ARG A 80 -10.34 -4.89 -2.54
C ARG A 80 -9.06 -5.19 -1.75
N TYR A 81 -8.57 -4.20 -0.99
CA TYR A 81 -7.42 -4.38 -0.10
C TYR A 81 -7.65 -5.51 0.89
N VAL A 82 -8.78 -5.52 1.61
CA VAL A 82 -9.09 -6.54 2.61
C VAL A 82 -9.11 -7.92 1.97
N ALA A 83 -9.83 -8.09 0.84
CA ALA A 83 -9.97 -9.37 0.16
C ALA A 83 -8.64 -9.94 -0.36
N ILE A 84 -7.71 -9.08 -0.79
CA ILE A 84 -6.38 -9.51 -1.22
C ILE A 84 -5.47 -9.76 -0.02
N HIS A 85 -5.53 -8.90 0.99
CA HIS A 85 -4.68 -8.97 2.17
C HIS A 85 -4.89 -10.27 2.94
N GLU A 86 -6.12 -10.69 3.16
CA GLU A 86 -6.46 -11.97 3.81
C GLU A 86 -5.73 -13.16 3.15
N LYS A 87 -5.75 -13.23 1.81
CA LYS A 87 -5.09 -14.30 1.05
C LYS A 87 -3.56 -14.22 1.10
N LEU A 88 -3.00 -13.01 1.23
CA LEU A 88 -1.55 -12.81 1.32
C LEU A 88 -1.01 -13.12 2.72
N VAL A 89 -1.77 -12.81 3.77
CA VAL A 89 -1.38 -13.11 5.16
C VAL A 89 -1.19 -14.62 5.37
N GLU A 90 -2.02 -15.46 4.76
CA GLU A 90 -1.86 -16.92 4.78
C GLU A 90 -0.49 -17.39 4.21
N ARG A 91 0.13 -16.55 3.37
CA ARG A 91 1.44 -16.76 2.73
C ARG A 91 2.58 -15.99 3.40
N GLY A 92 2.32 -15.37 4.55
CA GLY A 92 3.29 -14.56 5.28
C GLY A 92 3.63 -13.23 4.59
N LEU A 93 2.78 -12.76 3.68
CA LEU A 93 2.94 -11.51 2.96
C LEU A 93 1.85 -10.51 3.36
N GLY A 94 2.15 -9.23 3.15
CA GLY A 94 1.20 -8.13 3.30
C GLY A 94 1.19 -7.23 2.08
N ILE A 95 0.26 -6.29 2.06
CA ILE A 95 0.20 -5.22 1.07
C ILE A 95 0.72 -3.94 1.71
N ALA A 96 1.78 -3.37 1.15
CA ALA A 96 2.30 -2.07 1.54
C ALA A 96 1.55 -0.92 0.86
N ALA A 97 1.13 -1.12 -0.40
CA ALA A 97 0.30 -0.17 -1.12
C ALA A 97 -0.63 -0.85 -2.13
N LEU A 98 -1.82 -0.28 -2.33
CA LEU A 98 -2.79 -0.67 -3.36
C LEU A 98 -3.34 0.59 -4.01
N GLU A 99 -3.34 0.64 -5.33
CA GLU A 99 -3.77 1.79 -6.10
C GLU A 99 -4.72 1.38 -7.23
N LEU A 100 -5.79 2.14 -7.38
CA LEU A 100 -6.70 2.15 -8.52
C LEU A 100 -6.45 3.46 -9.29
N ASP A 101 -5.98 3.40 -10.52
CA ASP A 101 -5.79 4.61 -11.32
C ASP A 101 -7.09 5.12 -11.94
N GLY A 102 -7.05 6.34 -12.50
CA GLY A 102 -8.22 6.95 -13.16
C GLY A 102 -8.70 6.24 -14.43
N ARG A 103 -8.00 5.19 -14.91
CA ARG A 103 -8.38 4.34 -16.03
C ARG A 103 -8.90 2.99 -15.58
N GLY A 104 -9.07 2.80 -14.27
CA GLY A 104 -9.52 1.55 -13.66
C GLY A 104 -8.44 0.48 -13.54
N ALA A 105 -7.15 0.82 -13.72
CA ALA A 105 -6.09 -0.17 -13.58
C ALA A 105 -5.61 -0.26 -12.13
N TRP A 106 -5.44 -1.51 -11.68
CA TRP A 106 -5.00 -1.86 -10.35
C TRP A 106 -3.51 -2.17 -10.32
N THR A 107 -2.84 -1.58 -9.35
CA THR A 107 -1.44 -1.89 -9.02
C THR A 107 -1.31 -2.10 -7.51
N MET A 108 -0.42 -2.99 -7.09
CA MET A 108 -0.12 -3.18 -5.68
C MET A 108 1.37 -3.33 -5.45
N LEU A 109 1.79 -2.98 -4.24
CA LEU A 109 3.14 -3.20 -3.72
C LEU A 109 3.02 -4.13 -2.52
N LEU A 110 3.72 -5.25 -2.56
CA LEU A 110 3.77 -6.20 -1.45
C LEU A 110 4.75 -5.73 -0.36
N SER A 111 4.60 -6.26 0.84
CA SER A 111 5.47 -5.94 1.99
C SER A 111 6.94 -6.31 1.76
N ASN A 112 7.24 -7.28 0.89
CA ASN A 112 8.59 -7.67 0.48
C ASN A 112 9.18 -6.81 -0.65
N GLY A 113 8.45 -5.76 -1.11
CA GLY A 113 8.89 -4.84 -2.15
C GLY A 113 8.58 -5.25 -3.58
N ILE A 114 7.89 -6.37 -3.81
CA ILE A 114 7.48 -6.79 -5.15
C ILE A 114 6.27 -5.96 -5.59
N GLY A 115 6.42 -5.26 -6.75
CA GLY A 115 5.30 -4.60 -7.41
C GLY A 115 4.47 -5.58 -8.23
N VAL A 116 3.14 -5.45 -8.23
CA VAL A 116 2.23 -6.28 -9.03
C VAL A 116 1.33 -5.39 -9.86
N ARG A 117 1.28 -5.62 -11.18
CA ARG A 117 0.44 -4.88 -12.12
C ARG A 117 -0.69 -5.78 -12.60
N LEU A 118 -1.92 -5.49 -12.17
CA LEU A 118 -3.10 -6.26 -12.57
C LEU A 118 -3.79 -5.68 -13.82
N GLY A 119 -3.70 -4.34 -14.02
CA GLY A 119 -4.43 -3.64 -15.07
C GLY A 119 -5.90 -3.45 -14.74
N SER A 120 -6.71 -3.11 -15.78
CA SER A 120 -8.13 -2.74 -15.61
C SER A 120 -9.12 -3.82 -16.10
N GLN A 121 -8.66 -4.85 -16.79
CA GLN A 121 -9.51 -5.92 -17.34
C GLN A 121 -9.29 -7.22 -16.58
N ASP A 122 -10.35 -7.99 -16.40
CA ASP A 122 -10.30 -9.34 -15.81
C ASP A 122 -9.51 -9.42 -14.49
N VAL A 123 -9.62 -8.37 -13.67
CA VAL A 123 -8.77 -8.18 -12.48
C VAL A 123 -8.83 -9.38 -11.54
N ASP A 124 -10.02 -9.96 -11.32
CA ASP A 124 -10.19 -11.10 -10.43
C ASP A 124 -9.56 -12.38 -10.98
N ILE A 125 -9.64 -12.60 -12.31
CA ILE A 125 -8.98 -13.73 -13.00
C ILE A 125 -7.46 -13.57 -12.92
N ARG A 126 -6.96 -12.35 -13.16
CA ARG A 126 -5.54 -12.06 -13.07
C ARG A 126 -5.02 -12.18 -11.65
N LEU A 127 -5.83 -11.79 -10.68
CA LEU A 127 -5.49 -11.93 -9.26
C LEU A 127 -5.41 -13.41 -8.85
N ALA A 128 -6.37 -14.25 -9.29
CA ALA A 128 -6.31 -15.69 -9.04
C ALA A 128 -5.03 -16.31 -9.64
N ARG A 129 -4.73 -15.98 -10.89
CA ARG A 129 -3.49 -16.42 -11.57
C ARG A 129 -2.22 -15.91 -10.86
N PHE A 130 -2.27 -14.68 -10.32
CA PHE A 130 -1.16 -14.13 -9.54
C PHE A 130 -0.90 -14.98 -8.30
N PHE A 131 -1.92 -15.40 -7.55
CA PHE A 131 -1.73 -16.26 -6.37
C PHE A 131 -1.14 -17.62 -6.74
N GLU A 132 -1.57 -18.23 -7.85
CA GLU A 132 -0.98 -19.47 -8.36
C GLU A 132 0.50 -19.28 -8.74
N ALA A 133 0.81 -18.18 -9.44
CA ALA A 133 2.18 -17.84 -9.82
C ALA A 133 3.04 -17.49 -8.60
N LEU A 134 2.47 -16.83 -7.59
CA LEU A 134 3.16 -16.49 -6.35
C LEU A 134 3.65 -17.75 -5.64
N ASP A 135 2.79 -18.75 -5.50
CA ASP A 135 3.11 -19.99 -4.79
C ASP A 135 4.12 -20.86 -5.56
N SER A 136 4.01 -20.93 -6.89
CA SER A 136 4.79 -21.86 -7.72
C SER A 136 6.07 -21.29 -8.31
N VAL A 137 6.07 -20.01 -8.69
CA VAL A 137 7.15 -19.40 -9.48
C VAL A 137 7.85 -18.26 -8.75
N VAL A 138 7.08 -17.37 -8.12
CA VAL A 138 7.62 -16.13 -7.56
C VAL A 138 8.25 -16.35 -6.19
N ALA A 139 7.65 -17.16 -5.33
CA ALA A 139 8.13 -17.38 -3.97
C ALA A 139 9.57 -17.91 -3.90
N PRO A 140 10.00 -18.88 -4.72
CA PRO A 140 11.37 -19.39 -4.69
C PRO A 140 12.43 -18.34 -5.07
N VAL A 141 12.07 -17.32 -5.85
CA VAL A 141 12.97 -16.29 -6.40
C VAL A 141 12.60 -14.88 -5.96
N ALA A 142 11.75 -14.74 -4.95
CA ALA A 142 11.17 -13.47 -4.52
C ALA A 142 12.22 -12.39 -4.19
N VAL A 143 13.41 -12.78 -3.74
CA VAL A 143 14.52 -11.88 -3.40
C VAL A 143 14.98 -11.07 -4.63
N ASP A 144 14.97 -11.68 -5.80
CA ASP A 144 15.47 -11.10 -7.05
C ASP A 144 14.36 -10.44 -7.88
N VAL A 145 13.08 -10.67 -7.53
CA VAL A 145 11.94 -10.14 -8.27
C VAL A 145 11.68 -8.69 -7.87
N GLN A 146 11.53 -7.82 -8.86
CA GLN A 146 11.13 -6.43 -8.69
C GLN A 146 9.64 -6.22 -8.98
N VAL A 147 9.14 -6.82 -10.07
CA VAL A 147 7.76 -6.63 -10.51
C VAL A 147 7.21 -7.88 -11.17
N VAL A 148 5.92 -8.15 -10.95
CA VAL A 148 5.12 -9.17 -11.64
C VAL A 148 4.03 -8.45 -12.43
N ASP A 149 4.03 -8.59 -13.75
CA ASP A 149 3.03 -7.97 -14.62
C ASP A 149 2.04 -9.01 -15.12
N MET A 150 0.79 -8.91 -14.64
CA MET A 150 -0.32 -9.83 -14.93
C MET A 150 -1.21 -9.38 -16.09
N ARG A 151 -0.87 -8.30 -16.79
CA ARG A 151 -1.71 -7.71 -17.83
C ARG A 151 -1.82 -8.54 -19.11
N TYR A 152 -0.98 -9.54 -19.26
CA TYR A 152 -1.02 -10.46 -20.41
C TYR A 152 -2.21 -11.42 -20.34
N THR A 153 -2.79 -11.75 -21.51
CA THR A 153 -4.00 -12.58 -21.60
C THR A 153 -3.75 -14.01 -21.11
N ASN A 154 -2.64 -14.63 -21.51
CA ASN A 154 -2.34 -16.04 -21.24
C ASN A 154 -1.07 -16.28 -20.42
N GLY A 155 -0.66 -15.30 -19.62
CA GLY A 155 0.56 -15.43 -18.83
C GLY A 155 0.84 -14.20 -17.97
N PHE A 156 2.07 -14.11 -17.52
CA PHE A 156 2.62 -12.96 -16.80
C PHE A 156 4.09 -12.78 -17.15
N SER A 157 4.63 -11.62 -16.86
CA SER A 157 6.08 -11.38 -16.94
C SER A 157 6.65 -11.02 -15.58
N VAL A 158 7.90 -11.42 -15.37
CA VAL A 158 8.66 -11.11 -14.16
C VAL A 158 9.79 -10.17 -14.52
N GLY A 159 9.80 -9.00 -13.90
CA GLY A 159 10.93 -8.07 -13.96
C GLY A 159 11.85 -8.30 -12.76
N TRP A 160 13.12 -8.41 -13.04
CA TRP A 160 14.16 -8.68 -12.05
C TRP A 160 14.77 -7.41 -11.50
N LYS A 161 15.20 -7.43 -10.26
CA LYS A 161 16.03 -6.36 -9.70
C LYS A 161 17.33 -6.28 -10.48
N GLN A 162 17.70 -5.09 -10.94
CA GLN A 162 19.02 -4.91 -11.54
C GLN A 162 20.08 -5.20 -10.49
N GLN A 163 20.90 -6.22 -10.71
CA GLN A 163 22.14 -6.36 -9.97
C GLN A 163 22.94 -5.08 -10.19
N ARG A 164 23.20 -4.33 -9.13
CA ARG A 164 24.21 -3.28 -9.17
C ARG A 164 25.52 -3.99 -9.54
N SER A 165 25.91 -3.91 -10.81
CA SER A 165 27.26 -4.24 -11.23
C SER A 165 28.17 -3.37 -10.37
N ALA A 166 28.85 -3.99 -9.41
CA ALA A 166 30.00 -3.40 -8.78
C ALA A 166 30.97 -3.12 -9.93
N ARG A 167 31.04 -1.87 -10.36
CA ARG A 167 32.16 -1.41 -11.18
C ARG A 167 33.39 -1.64 -10.34
N SER A 168 34.09 -2.73 -10.61
CA SER A 168 35.45 -2.92 -10.21
C SER A 168 36.27 -1.79 -10.86
N THR A 169 36.56 -0.78 -10.06
CA THR A 169 37.62 0.17 -10.35
C THR A 169 38.90 -0.59 -10.09
N THR A 170 39.35 -1.32 -11.12
CA THR A 170 40.69 -1.82 -11.20
C THR A 170 41.18 -1.39 -12.57
N ASP A 171 41.58 -0.17 -12.62
CA ASP A 171 42.52 0.26 -13.62
C ASP A 171 43.41 1.35 -13.03
N GLU A 172 44.67 1.11 -13.20
CA GLU A 172 45.72 2.10 -13.17
C GLU A 172 46.49 2.29 -11.88
N ASP A 173 47.52 1.47 -11.79
CA ASP A 173 48.86 1.96 -11.44
C ASP A 173 49.90 1.05 -12.11
N LEU A 174 50.19 1.33 -13.38
CA LEU A 174 51.46 0.88 -13.99
C LEU A 174 52.45 2.04 -13.85
N PRO A 175 53.54 1.88 -13.11
CA PRO A 175 54.60 2.88 -13.09
C PRO A 175 55.36 2.86 -14.42
N ALA A 176 55.44 4.03 -15.04
CA ALA A 176 56.27 4.30 -16.21
C ALA A 176 57.73 3.99 -15.93
N LEU A 177 58.30 2.99 -16.58
CA LEU A 177 59.73 2.72 -16.62
C LEU A 177 60.41 3.79 -17.48
N THR A 178 61.09 4.69 -16.80
CA THR A 178 62.04 5.65 -17.37
C THR A 178 63.22 4.89 -18.00
N ARG A 179 63.32 4.90 -19.31
CA ARG A 179 64.57 4.51 -20.00
C ARG A 179 65.44 5.72 -20.12
N SER A 180 66.46 5.77 -19.26
CA SER A 180 67.65 6.55 -19.51
C SER A 180 68.40 5.98 -20.71
N ARG A 181 68.76 6.81 -21.65
CA ARG A 181 69.67 6.49 -22.73
C ARG A 181 70.86 7.44 -22.65
N GLU A 182 71.96 6.91 -22.15
CA GLU A 182 73.29 7.49 -22.34
C GLU A 182 73.81 7.19 -23.71
N ALA A 183 74.51 8.12 -24.25
CA ALA A 183 75.68 8.26 -25.11
C ALA A 183 75.42 9.25 -26.23
#